data_8c2b7f6db00a569e519282171950ddb4
#
_entry.id   8c2b7f6db00a569e519282171950ddb4
#
_cell.length_a   1.000
_cell.length_b   1.000
_cell.length_c   1.000
_cell.angle_alpha   90.00
_cell.angle_beta   90.00
_cell.angle_gamma   90.00
#
_symmetry.space_group_name_H-M   'P 1'
#
loop_
_entity.id
_entity.type
_entity.pdbx_description
1 polymer ?
#
loop_
_entity_poly.entity_id
_entity_poly.type
_entity_poly.pdbx_seq_one_letter_code
_entity_poly.pdbx_strand_id
1 'polypeptide(L)'
;MKFSEFFTAPTIRSTAIRMGIIVGAIMAMFTNIDWRYAVLTGAVVALLASVLLPLFMYIKLLPYKRFKESLGRTILLDAPVRFLAKRGMVGGFFLLTESNMVLLSDEKEKPALELSQKDVQSVALGEDVGVVDIYLDQKQFIRFVSVIDEEIVETLEKHGWNVTRRKDFYDHI
;
A
#
# COMPACT_ATOMS: atom_id res chain seq x y z
N MET A 1 -7.75 6.65 -8.66
CA MET A 1 -8.72 6.88 -7.57
C MET A 1 -9.07 8.36 -7.48
N LYS A 2 -10.34 8.75 -7.56
CA LYS A 2 -10.76 10.15 -7.48
C LYS A 2 -10.89 10.55 -6.00
N PHE A 3 -10.71 11.85 -5.68
CA PHE A 3 -10.85 12.34 -4.30
C PHE A 3 -12.19 11.94 -3.66
N SER A 4 -13.28 11.95 -4.43
CA SER A 4 -14.60 11.50 -3.97
C SER A 4 -14.67 10.05 -3.50
N GLU A 5 -13.83 9.18 -4.04
CA GLU A 5 -13.80 7.76 -3.67
C GLU A 5 -13.27 7.52 -2.25
N PHE A 6 -12.39 8.43 -1.76
CA PHE A 6 -11.93 8.38 -0.36
C PHE A 6 -13.04 8.67 0.64
N PHE A 7 -13.96 9.60 0.32
CA PHE A 7 -15.08 9.91 1.21
C PHE A 7 -16.12 8.79 1.29
N THR A 8 -16.21 7.97 0.25
CA THR A 8 -17.15 6.84 0.20
C THR A 8 -16.55 5.54 0.68
N ALA A 9 -15.24 5.47 0.89
CA ALA A 9 -14.55 4.25 1.34
C ALA A 9 -15.09 3.79 2.70
N PRO A 10 -15.66 2.57 2.80
CA PRO A 10 -16.28 2.09 4.04
C PRO A 10 -15.29 2.01 5.21
N THR A 11 -14.02 1.72 4.94
CA THR A 11 -12.94 1.70 5.92
C THR A 11 -12.71 3.05 6.56
N ILE A 12 -12.71 4.13 5.79
CA ILE A 12 -12.50 5.51 6.31
C ILE A 12 -13.69 5.94 7.16
N ARG A 13 -14.91 5.67 6.69
CA ARG A 13 -16.13 5.96 7.45
C ARG A 13 -16.16 5.21 8.79
N SER A 14 -15.87 3.90 8.77
CA SER A 14 -15.85 3.11 9.99
C SER A 14 -14.78 3.59 10.97
N THR A 15 -13.62 4.00 10.48
CA THR A 15 -12.53 4.55 11.30
C THR A 15 -12.94 5.88 11.93
N ALA A 16 -13.57 6.78 11.18
CA ALA A 16 -14.06 8.06 11.69
C ALA A 16 -15.11 7.86 12.79
N ILE A 17 -16.06 6.95 12.60
CA ILE A 17 -17.09 6.61 13.60
C ILE A 17 -16.43 6.02 14.86
N ARG A 18 -15.50 5.07 14.71
CA ARG A 18 -14.78 4.48 15.85
C ARG A 18 -14.02 5.52 16.65
N MET A 19 -13.33 6.46 15.98
CA MET A 19 -12.66 7.57 16.66
C MET A 19 -13.62 8.42 17.47
N GLY A 20 -14.79 8.76 16.92
CA GLY A 20 -15.83 9.51 17.63
C GLY A 20 -16.35 8.77 18.87
N ILE A 21 -16.62 7.47 18.74
CA ILE A 21 -17.08 6.63 19.87
C ILE A 21 -16.01 6.58 20.97
N ILE A 22 -14.75 6.35 20.62
CA ILE A 22 -13.63 6.28 21.59
C ILE A 22 -13.48 7.60 22.34
N VAL A 23 -13.46 8.72 21.63
CA VAL A 23 -13.33 10.04 22.27
C VAL A 23 -14.53 10.35 23.15
N GLY A 24 -15.76 10.08 22.69
CA GLY A 24 -16.96 10.25 23.50
C GLY A 24 -16.93 9.39 24.77
N ALA A 25 -16.50 8.13 24.67
CA ALA A 25 -16.38 7.23 25.83
C ALA A 25 -15.30 7.72 26.82
N ILE A 26 -14.14 8.16 26.34
CA ILE A 26 -13.08 8.72 27.18
C ILE A 26 -13.60 9.96 27.93
N MET A 27 -14.27 10.87 27.23
CA MET A 27 -14.83 12.06 27.85
C MET A 27 -15.86 11.70 28.91
N ALA A 28 -16.75 10.74 28.66
CA ALA A 28 -17.74 10.30 29.64
C ALA A 28 -17.12 9.62 30.87
N MET A 29 -16.00 8.90 30.72
CA MET A 29 -15.36 8.16 31.82
C MET A 29 -14.45 9.04 32.70
N PHE A 30 -13.74 10.00 32.10
CA PHE A 30 -12.66 10.73 32.77
C PHE A 30 -13.02 12.17 33.11
N THR A 31 -14.21 12.67 32.69
CA THR A 31 -14.67 14.01 33.00
C THR A 31 -16.04 13.93 33.65
N ASN A 32 -16.28 14.70 34.74
CA ASN A 32 -17.61 14.86 35.34
C ASN A 32 -18.57 15.69 34.46
N ILE A 33 -18.46 15.52 33.14
CA ILE A 33 -19.28 16.23 32.16
C ILE A 33 -20.55 15.40 31.91
N ASP A 34 -21.67 16.10 31.76
CA ASP A 34 -22.94 15.48 31.36
C ASP A 34 -22.72 14.64 30.11
N TRP A 35 -23.23 13.41 30.12
CA TRP A 35 -23.12 12.45 29.03
C TRP A 35 -23.54 13.03 27.65
N ARG A 36 -24.44 14.03 27.65
CA ARG A 36 -24.89 14.72 26.42
C ARG A 36 -23.72 15.47 25.75
N TYR A 37 -22.86 16.09 26.51
CA TYR A 37 -21.66 16.74 25.97
C TYR A 37 -20.62 15.75 25.50
N ALA A 38 -20.49 14.61 26.18
CA ALA A 38 -19.62 13.52 25.71
C ALA A 38 -20.06 12.96 24.35
N VAL A 39 -21.36 12.74 24.17
CA VAL A 39 -21.95 12.30 22.88
C VAL A 39 -21.75 13.37 21.80
N LEU A 40 -22.03 14.64 22.12
CA LEU A 40 -21.85 15.73 21.18
C LEU A 40 -20.38 15.84 20.72
N THR A 41 -19.44 15.78 21.66
CA THR A 41 -17.99 15.80 21.36
C THR A 41 -17.61 14.63 20.47
N GLY A 42 -18.06 13.42 20.78
CA GLY A 42 -17.83 12.24 19.96
C GLY A 42 -18.36 12.40 18.53
N ALA A 43 -19.56 12.96 18.37
CA ALA A 43 -20.16 13.23 17.07
C ALA A 43 -19.35 14.28 16.27
N VAL A 44 -18.92 15.36 16.91
CA VAL A 44 -18.06 16.38 16.28
C VAL A 44 -16.73 15.78 15.82
N VAL A 45 -16.08 14.97 16.66
CA VAL A 45 -14.82 14.29 16.30
C VAL A 45 -15.03 13.32 15.13
N ALA A 46 -16.11 12.55 15.14
CA ALA A 46 -16.43 11.65 14.02
C ALA A 46 -16.62 12.42 12.71
N LEU A 47 -17.32 13.56 12.77
CA LEU A 47 -17.56 14.42 11.62
C LEU A 47 -16.26 15.05 11.10
N LEU A 48 -15.43 15.59 11.97
CA LEU A 48 -14.12 16.13 11.60
C LEU A 48 -13.21 15.03 11.01
N ALA A 49 -13.14 13.86 11.64
CA ALA A 49 -12.35 12.74 11.14
C ALA A 49 -12.83 12.26 9.76
N SER A 50 -14.13 12.28 9.50
CA SER A 50 -14.70 11.90 8.20
C SER A 50 -14.26 12.80 7.05
N VAL A 51 -13.86 14.03 7.33
CA VAL A 51 -13.33 14.99 6.35
C VAL A 51 -11.80 14.99 6.32
N LEU A 52 -11.17 15.03 7.51
CA LEU A 52 -9.71 15.18 7.61
C LEU A 52 -8.95 13.91 7.18
N LEU A 53 -9.48 12.71 7.48
CA LEU A 53 -8.80 11.46 7.09
C LEU A 53 -8.72 11.30 5.56
N PRO A 54 -9.80 11.46 4.78
CA PRO A 54 -9.71 11.41 3.32
C PRO A 54 -8.78 12.47 2.75
N LEU A 55 -8.83 13.70 3.30
CA LEU A 55 -7.96 14.79 2.86
C LEU A 55 -6.49 14.45 3.09
N PHE A 56 -6.15 13.95 4.27
CA PHE A 56 -4.80 13.54 4.62
C PHE A 56 -4.30 12.40 3.71
N MET A 57 -5.12 11.37 3.48
CA MET A 57 -4.80 10.28 2.58
C MET A 57 -4.59 10.76 1.14
N TYR A 58 -5.46 11.67 0.68
CA TYR A 58 -5.33 12.27 -0.65
C TYR A 58 -4.01 13.04 -0.80
N ILE A 59 -3.67 13.88 0.18
CA ILE A 59 -2.41 14.65 0.17
C ILE A 59 -1.20 13.71 0.15
N LYS A 60 -1.22 12.64 0.94
CA LYS A 60 -0.15 11.63 0.94
C LYS A 60 0.01 10.91 -0.40
N LEU A 61 -1.08 10.66 -1.10
CA LEU A 61 -1.06 9.97 -2.40
C LEU A 61 -0.81 10.91 -3.60
N LEU A 62 -0.81 12.22 -3.37
CA LEU A 62 -0.60 13.21 -4.44
C LEU A 62 0.77 13.09 -5.14
N PRO A 63 1.90 12.88 -4.43
CA PRO A 63 3.19 12.66 -5.07
C PRO A 63 3.18 11.40 -5.95
N TYR A 64 2.58 10.31 -5.45
CA TYR A 64 2.44 9.07 -6.20
C TYR A 64 1.60 9.27 -7.47
N LYS A 65 0.47 9.96 -7.37
CA LYS A 65 -0.38 10.25 -8.52
C LYS A 65 0.35 11.07 -9.58
N ARG A 66 1.09 12.10 -9.18
CA ARG A 66 1.91 12.92 -10.07
C ARG A 66 3.01 12.09 -10.75
N PHE A 67 3.67 11.22 -9.98
CA PHE A 67 4.67 10.31 -10.52
C PHE A 67 4.05 9.36 -11.56
N LYS A 68 2.91 8.76 -11.26
CA LYS A 68 2.17 7.88 -12.17
C LYS A 68 1.80 8.61 -13.49
N GLU A 69 1.33 9.85 -13.39
CA GLU A 69 1.01 10.69 -14.55
C GLU A 69 2.28 11.06 -15.35
N SER A 70 3.42 11.27 -14.67
CA SER A 70 4.69 11.61 -15.34
C SER A 70 5.33 10.45 -16.10
N LEU A 71 4.98 9.20 -15.78
CA LEU A 71 5.48 8.02 -16.51
C LEU A 71 5.01 8.01 -17.97
N GLY A 72 3.84 8.59 -18.28
CA GLY A 72 3.30 8.66 -19.63
C GLY A 72 3.09 7.30 -20.33
N ARG A 73 3.08 6.20 -19.54
CA ARG A 73 2.99 4.81 -20.00
C ARG A 73 1.70 4.18 -19.52
N THR A 74 1.21 3.19 -20.25
CA THR A 74 0.08 2.35 -19.81
C THR A 74 0.50 1.54 -18.60
N ILE A 75 -0.24 1.67 -17.50
CA ILE A 75 -0.02 0.90 -16.29
C ILE A 75 -0.99 -0.27 -16.31
N LEU A 76 -0.43 -1.48 -16.25
CA LEU A 76 -1.17 -2.74 -16.25
C LEU A 76 -1.69 -3.08 -14.87
N LEU A 77 -0.85 -2.82 -13.84
CA LEU A 77 -1.18 -3.05 -12.44
C LEU A 77 -0.51 -2.00 -11.57
N ASP A 78 -1.23 -1.52 -10.56
CA ASP A 78 -0.67 -0.71 -9.47
C ASP A 78 -1.13 -1.25 -8.11
N ALA A 79 -0.18 -1.44 -7.21
CA ALA A 79 -0.43 -1.98 -5.90
C ALA A 79 0.32 -1.22 -4.81
N PRO A 80 -0.33 -0.93 -3.67
CA PRO A 80 0.39 -0.51 -2.48
C PRO A 80 1.18 -1.70 -1.93
N VAL A 81 2.44 -1.47 -1.61
CA VAL A 81 3.37 -2.49 -1.10
C VAL A 81 4.15 -1.96 0.11
N ARG A 82 4.74 -2.88 0.87
CA ARG A 82 5.70 -2.55 1.92
C ARG A 82 7.01 -3.25 1.63
N PHE A 83 8.06 -2.47 1.37
CA PHE A 83 9.41 -3.00 1.14
C PHE A 83 10.08 -3.36 2.45
N LEU A 84 10.79 -4.49 2.45
CA LEU A 84 11.66 -4.84 3.55
C LEU A 84 12.99 -4.08 3.40
N ALA A 85 13.21 -3.10 4.26
CA ALA A 85 14.43 -2.32 4.34
C ALA A 85 15.26 -2.71 5.57
N LYS A 86 16.54 -2.28 5.61
CA LYS A 86 17.45 -2.57 6.75
C LYS A 86 16.91 -2.09 8.11
N ARG A 87 16.06 -1.08 8.14
CA ARG A 87 15.49 -0.47 9.36
C ARG A 87 14.01 -0.82 9.59
N GLY A 88 13.49 -1.82 8.90
CA GLY A 88 12.08 -2.23 9.01
C GLY A 88 11.32 -2.13 7.70
N MET A 89 10.00 -2.11 7.76
CA MET A 89 9.15 -2.03 6.58
C MET A 89 8.88 -0.58 6.18
N VAL A 90 9.09 -0.27 4.90
CA VAL A 90 8.84 1.05 4.30
C VAL A 90 7.67 0.93 3.33
N GLY A 91 6.72 1.85 3.44
CA GLY A 91 5.60 1.95 2.52
C GLY A 91 6.06 2.34 1.10
N GLY A 92 5.26 1.96 0.11
CA GLY A 92 5.51 2.32 -1.27
C GLY A 92 4.50 1.74 -2.24
N PHE A 93 4.83 1.77 -3.52
CA PHE A 93 3.98 1.28 -4.59
C PHE A 93 4.77 0.42 -5.56
N PHE A 94 4.12 -0.63 -6.03
CA PHE A 94 4.53 -1.44 -7.15
C PHE A 94 3.69 -1.02 -8.37
N LEU A 95 4.36 -0.73 -9.48
CA LEU A 95 3.74 -0.41 -10.75
C LEU A 95 4.26 -1.35 -11.82
N LEU A 96 3.36 -1.97 -12.55
CA LEU A 96 3.71 -2.76 -13.72
C LEU A 96 3.27 -2.02 -14.99
N THR A 97 4.19 -1.85 -15.92
CA THR A 97 3.94 -1.38 -17.29
C THR A 97 4.17 -2.54 -18.26
N GLU A 98 3.94 -2.33 -19.54
CA GLU A 98 4.13 -3.39 -20.56
C GLU A 98 5.56 -3.97 -20.60
N SER A 99 6.57 -3.18 -20.28
CA SER A 99 7.98 -3.57 -20.40
C SER A 99 8.78 -3.53 -19.11
N ASN A 100 8.31 -2.78 -18.12
CA ASN A 100 9.06 -2.47 -16.91
C ASN A 100 8.19 -2.59 -15.67
N MET A 101 8.81 -2.99 -14.56
CA MET A 101 8.24 -2.78 -13.23
C MET A 101 8.91 -1.59 -12.57
N VAL A 102 8.14 -0.82 -11.84
CA VAL A 102 8.61 0.35 -11.11
C VAL A 102 8.26 0.19 -9.64
N LEU A 103 9.29 0.24 -8.80
CA LEU A 103 9.20 0.17 -7.35
C LEU A 103 9.40 1.57 -6.78
N LEU A 104 8.35 2.16 -6.24
CA LEU A 104 8.38 3.49 -5.65
C LEU A 104 8.33 3.37 -4.12
N SER A 105 9.38 3.86 -3.45
CA SER A 105 9.44 3.89 -1.99
C SER A 105 9.01 5.26 -1.45
N ASP A 106 8.32 5.27 -0.31
CA ASP A 106 7.99 6.49 0.44
C ASP A 106 9.23 7.15 1.08
N GLU A 107 10.39 6.49 1.08
CA GLU A 107 11.64 7.09 1.51
C GLU A 107 12.08 8.17 0.54
N LYS A 108 12.25 9.41 1.04
CA LYS A 108 12.65 10.59 0.25
C LYS A 108 14.01 10.43 -0.43
N GLU A 109 14.85 9.52 0.05
CA GLU A 109 16.25 9.35 -0.41
C GLU A 109 16.39 8.32 -1.52
N LYS A 110 15.37 7.52 -1.80
CA LYS A 110 15.44 6.50 -2.85
C LYS A 110 14.42 6.81 -3.93
N PRO A 111 14.89 7.25 -5.10
CA PRO A 111 14.02 7.40 -6.27
C PRO A 111 13.39 6.05 -6.65
N ALA A 112 12.37 6.11 -7.46
CA ALA A 112 11.77 4.93 -8.05
C ALA A 112 12.84 4.05 -8.70
N LEU A 113 12.85 2.77 -8.35
CA LEU A 113 13.67 1.78 -9.03
C LEU A 113 12.87 1.23 -10.21
N GLU A 114 13.35 1.45 -11.41
CA GLU A 114 12.76 0.90 -12.62
C GLU A 114 13.57 -0.33 -13.05
N LEU A 115 12.89 -1.46 -13.23
CA LEU A 115 13.49 -2.74 -13.61
C LEU A 115 12.86 -3.20 -14.92
N SER A 116 13.68 -3.47 -15.93
CA SER A 116 13.24 -4.13 -17.14
C SER A 116 13.20 -5.65 -16.96
N GLN A 117 12.52 -6.34 -17.86
CA GLN A 117 12.49 -7.81 -17.84
C GLN A 117 13.88 -8.46 -17.86
N LYS A 118 14.87 -7.78 -18.45
CA LYS A 118 16.26 -8.25 -18.54
C LYS A 118 17.03 -8.12 -17.22
N ASP A 119 16.59 -7.20 -16.36
CA ASP A 119 17.23 -6.95 -15.07
C ASP A 119 16.72 -7.92 -13.98
N VAL A 120 15.63 -8.64 -14.26
CA VAL A 120 14.98 -9.54 -13.31
C VAL A 120 15.20 -10.98 -13.73
N GLN A 121 15.84 -11.75 -12.88
CA GLN A 121 16.07 -13.17 -13.09
C GLN A 121 14.77 -13.97 -12.89
N SER A 122 14.08 -13.71 -11.79
CA SER A 122 12.78 -14.34 -11.49
C SER A 122 12.02 -13.54 -10.43
N VAL A 123 10.71 -13.76 -10.37
CA VAL A 123 9.83 -13.29 -9.30
C VAL A 123 9.24 -14.51 -8.61
N ALA A 124 9.31 -14.56 -7.29
CA ALA A 124 8.77 -15.67 -6.52
C ALA A 124 7.79 -15.19 -5.44
N LEU A 125 6.76 -15.99 -5.18
CA LEU A 125 5.98 -15.84 -3.95
C LEU A 125 6.83 -16.32 -2.78
N GLY A 126 6.98 -15.50 -1.75
CA GLY A 126 7.68 -15.86 -0.51
C GLY A 126 6.98 -16.96 0.28
N GLU A 127 7.61 -17.44 1.35
CA GLU A 127 7.04 -18.49 2.22
C GLU A 127 5.80 -18.00 2.98
N ASP A 128 5.80 -16.73 3.36
CA ASP A 128 4.68 -16.09 4.05
C ASP A 128 3.66 -15.54 3.06
N VAL A 129 2.39 -15.53 3.46
CA VAL A 129 1.30 -14.93 2.68
C VAL A 129 1.57 -13.45 2.47
N GLY A 130 1.40 -13.00 1.25
CA GLY A 130 1.58 -11.60 0.89
C GLY A 130 3.02 -11.22 0.51
N VAL A 131 4.00 -12.10 0.65
CA VAL A 131 5.41 -11.81 0.36
C VAL A 131 5.74 -12.10 -1.10
N VAL A 132 6.37 -11.14 -1.76
CA VAL A 132 6.87 -11.26 -3.13
C VAL A 132 8.37 -10.92 -3.14
N ASP A 133 9.16 -11.80 -3.72
CA ASP A 133 10.59 -11.67 -3.90
C ASP A 133 10.92 -11.47 -5.38
N ILE A 134 11.61 -10.37 -5.69
CA ILE A 134 12.14 -10.10 -7.04
C ILE A 134 13.63 -10.36 -7.01
N TYR A 135 14.10 -11.37 -7.70
CA TYR A 135 15.52 -11.74 -7.83
C TYR A 135 16.13 -10.99 -9.00
N LEU A 136 17.15 -10.19 -8.74
CA LEU A 136 17.92 -9.46 -9.76
C LEU A 136 19.11 -10.30 -10.23
N ASP A 137 19.79 -10.94 -9.29
CA ASP A 137 20.82 -11.95 -9.51
C ASP A 137 20.80 -12.98 -8.38
N GLN A 138 21.75 -13.91 -8.35
CA GLN A 138 21.82 -14.98 -7.33
C GLN A 138 22.00 -14.45 -5.89
N LYS A 139 22.39 -13.17 -5.70
CA LYS A 139 22.71 -12.59 -4.38
C LYS A 139 21.87 -11.36 -4.05
N GLN A 140 21.22 -10.77 -5.04
CA GLN A 140 20.46 -9.54 -4.86
C GLN A 140 18.99 -9.80 -5.13
N PHE A 141 18.17 -9.51 -4.13
CA PHE A 141 16.73 -9.58 -4.28
C PHE A 141 16.04 -8.40 -3.56
N ILE A 142 14.86 -8.08 -4.01
CA ILE A 142 14.00 -7.08 -3.42
C ILE A 142 12.78 -7.80 -2.88
N ARG A 143 12.53 -7.67 -1.59
CA ARG A 143 11.37 -8.25 -0.92
C ARG A 143 10.36 -7.18 -0.58
N PHE A 144 9.11 -7.44 -0.91
CA PHE A 144 8.00 -6.63 -0.47
C PHE A 144 6.79 -7.47 -0.08
N VAL A 145 5.87 -6.83 0.67
CA VAL A 145 4.61 -7.44 1.10
C VAL A 145 3.46 -6.69 0.46
N SER A 146 2.49 -7.41 -0.11
CA SER A 146 1.26 -6.88 -0.68
C SER A 146 0.07 -7.75 -0.27
N VAL A 147 -1.11 -7.14 -0.18
CA VAL A 147 -2.37 -7.87 0.04
C VAL A 147 -2.94 -8.47 -1.26
N ILE A 148 -2.35 -8.12 -2.40
CA ILE A 148 -2.74 -8.62 -3.74
C ILE A 148 -1.54 -9.30 -4.43
N ASP A 149 -0.74 -10.03 -3.64
CA ASP A 149 0.46 -10.73 -4.11
C ASP A 149 0.16 -11.72 -5.24
N GLU A 150 -0.92 -12.48 -5.15
CA GLU A 150 -1.35 -13.41 -6.19
C GLU A 150 -1.68 -12.68 -7.50
N GLU A 151 -2.45 -11.56 -7.44
CA GLU A 151 -2.79 -10.77 -8.62
C GLU A 151 -1.55 -10.15 -9.28
N ILE A 152 -0.57 -9.71 -8.44
CA ILE A 152 0.72 -9.21 -8.94
C ILE A 152 1.44 -10.32 -9.73
N VAL A 153 1.55 -11.50 -9.15
CA VAL A 153 2.26 -12.63 -9.75
C VAL A 153 1.56 -13.13 -11.01
N GLU A 154 0.26 -13.29 -11.00
CA GLU A 154 -0.53 -13.68 -12.18
C GLU A 154 -0.39 -12.66 -13.32
N THR A 155 -0.41 -11.36 -12.98
CA THR A 155 -0.25 -10.30 -14.00
C THR A 155 1.17 -10.32 -14.59
N LEU A 156 2.19 -10.55 -13.76
CA LEU A 156 3.57 -10.68 -14.22
C LEU A 156 3.74 -11.90 -15.16
N GLU A 157 3.22 -13.06 -14.76
CA GLU A 157 3.26 -14.29 -15.56
C GLU A 157 2.57 -14.08 -16.92
N LYS A 158 1.38 -13.46 -16.92
CA LYS A 158 0.64 -13.14 -18.15
C LYS A 158 1.43 -12.24 -19.12
N HIS A 159 2.30 -11.38 -18.61
CA HIS A 159 3.13 -10.47 -19.40
C HIS A 159 4.55 -11.01 -19.65
N GLY A 160 4.76 -12.30 -19.46
CA GLY A 160 5.99 -13.00 -19.85
C GLY A 160 7.16 -12.79 -18.89
N TRP A 161 6.92 -12.36 -17.67
CA TRP A 161 7.95 -12.32 -16.63
C TRP A 161 8.21 -13.74 -16.12
N ASN A 162 9.46 -14.02 -15.77
CA ASN A 162 9.83 -15.31 -15.19
C ASN A 162 9.32 -15.39 -13.75
N VAL A 163 8.26 -16.15 -13.54
CA VAL A 163 7.62 -16.33 -12.23
C VAL A 163 7.86 -17.74 -11.73
N THR A 164 8.35 -17.86 -10.51
CA THR A 164 8.57 -19.14 -9.82
C THR A 164 7.57 -19.27 -8.68
N ARG A 165 6.71 -20.28 -8.73
CA ARG A 165 5.80 -20.59 -7.61
C ARG A 165 6.52 -21.43 -6.56
N ARG A 166 6.14 -21.31 -5.30
CA ARG A 166 6.79 -21.92 -4.10
C ARG A 166 7.31 -23.36 -4.24
N LYS A 167 6.65 -24.22 -5.02
CA LYS A 167 7.03 -25.64 -5.17
C LYS A 167 8.31 -25.84 -5.97
N ASP A 168 8.63 -24.92 -6.85
CA ASP A 168 9.75 -25.10 -7.79
C ASP A 168 11.06 -24.54 -7.23
N PHE A 169 11.00 -23.71 -6.19
CA PHE A 169 12.18 -23.05 -5.62
C PHE A 169 12.99 -23.95 -4.70
N TYR A 170 12.37 -24.92 -4.04
CA TYR A 170 13.04 -25.86 -3.13
C TYR A 170 13.53 -27.14 -3.82
N ASP A 171 13.08 -27.41 -5.03
CA ASP A 171 13.51 -28.61 -5.77
C ASP A 171 14.88 -28.41 -6.46
N HIS A 172 15.49 -27.22 -6.34
CA HIS A 172 16.76 -26.87 -7.00
C HIS A 172 17.89 -26.48 -6.01
N ILE A 173 17.68 -26.65 -4.68
CA ILE A 173 18.72 -26.54 -3.66
C ILE A 173 19.08 -27.93 -3.13
#